data_57e130201abdea1ae5b8269d4d51174e
#
_entry.id   57e130201abdea1ae5b8269d4d51174e
#
_cell.length_a   1.000
_cell.length_b   1.000
_cell.length_c   1.000
_cell.angle_alpha   90.00
_cell.angle_beta   90.00
_cell.angle_gamma   90.00
#
_symmetry.space_group_name_H-M   'P 1'
#
loop_
_entity.id
_entity.type
_entity.pdbx_description
1 polymer ?
#
loop_
_entity_poly.entity_id
_entity_poly.type
_entity_poly.pdbx_seq_one_letter_code
_entity_poly.pdbx_strand_id
1 'polypeptide(L)'
;TYLIKALFNRANEGDAEAIRVLRLAGENMARSTAGVISEINLKEPIQVIQAGSVWAKATNDEMNNCFKETVARLTGKKCDFIILKEPPVMGAILWALELANKELPKEEVKKHVLEQIIAYQENC
;
A
#
# COMPACT_ATOMS: atom_id res chain seq x y z
N THR A 1 7.13 7.21 -12.51
CA THR A 1 7.15 5.74 -12.47
C THR A 1 8.48 5.13 -12.92
N TYR A 2 9.16 5.70 -13.93
CA TYR A 2 10.45 5.18 -14.43
C TYR A 2 11.55 5.25 -13.36
N LEU A 3 11.67 6.37 -12.68
CA LEU A 3 12.72 6.61 -11.67
C LEU A 3 12.65 5.62 -10.51
N ILE A 4 11.47 5.30 -10.00
CA ILE A 4 11.32 4.36 -8.88
C ILE A 4 11.68 2.92 -9.29
N LYS A 5 11.38 2.52 -10.54
CA LYS A 5 11.81 1.22 -11.06
C LYS A 5 13.33 1.12 -11.16
N ALA A 6 13.98 2.17 -11.65
CA ALA A 6 15.44 2.23 -11.72
C ALA A 6 16.06 2.12 -10.32
N LEU A 7 15.48 2.79 -9.32
CA LEU A 7 15.93 2.72 -7.93
C LEU A 7 15.82 1.30 -7.37
N PHE A 8 14.68 0.62 -7.56
CA PHE A 8 14.53 -0.78 -7.16
C PHE A 8 15.54 -1.71 -7.83
N ASN A 9 15.78 -1.53 -9.14
CA ASN A 9 16.75 -2.34 -9.87
C ASN A 9 18.18 -2.16 -9.31
N ARG A 10 18.59 -0.92 -9.06
CA ARG A 10 19.90 -0.63 -8.45
C ARG A 10 20.02 -1.22 -7.05
N ALA A 11 18.98 -1.14 -6.24
CA ALA A 11 18.97 -1.76 -4.92
C ALA A 11 19.09 -3.30 -5.01
N ASN A 12 18.46 -3.94 -5.99
CA ASN A 12 18.56 -5.38 -6.24
C ASN A 12 19.98 -5.79 -6.71
N GLU A 13 20.71 -4.88 -7.34
CA GLU A 13 22.11 -5.04 -7.71
C GLU A 13 23.08 -4.81 -6.54
N GLY A 14 22.56 -4.44 -5.36
CA GLY A 14 23.37 -4.20 -4.15
C GLY A 14 23.92 -2.79 -4.03
N ASP A 15 23.40 -1.82 -4.80
CA ASP A 15 23.81 -0.41 -4.71
C ASP A 15 23.41 0.17 -3.34
N ALA A 16 24.42 0.50 -2.52
CA ALA A 16 24.22 0.95 -1.15
C ALA A 16 23.43 2.26 -1.05
N GLU A 17 23.61 3.19 -2.01
CA GLU A 17 22.86 4.45 -2.00
C GLU A 17 21.40 4.24 -2.41
N ALA A 18 21.14 3.36 -3.36
CA ALA A 18 19.76 3.00 -3.71
C ALA A 18 19.03 2.37 -2.52
N ILE A 19 19.67 1.44 -1.81
CA ILE A 19 19.14 0.83 -0.58
C ILE A 19 18.89 1.90 0.47
N ARG A 20 19.83 2.80 0.70
CA ARG A 20 19.70 3.90 1.67
C ARG A 20 18.50 4.79 1.36
N VAL A 21 18.30 5.14 0.10
CA VAL A 21 17.17 5.97 -0.33
C VAL A 21 15.84 5.25 -0.13
N LEU A 22 15.75 3.96 -0.44
CA LEU A 22 14.56 3.16 -0.21
C LEU A 22 14.21 3.07 1.29
N ARG A 23 15.21 2.83 2.13
CA ARG A 23 15.02 2.80 3.59
C ARG A 23 14.58 4.15 4.14
N LEU A 24 15.17 5.25 3.67
CA LEU A 24 14.75 6.60 4.06
C LEU A 24 13.29 6.90 3.67
N ALA A 25 12.88 6.48 2.47
CA ALA A 25 11.48 6.62 2.04
C ALA A 25 10.53 5.82 2.95
N GLY A 26 10.90 4.57 3.26
CA GLY A 26 10.15 3.73 4.20
C GLY A 26 10.04 4.35 5.60
N GLU A 27 11.14 4.86 6.12
CA GLU A 27 11.19 5.52 7.43
C GLU A 27 10.29 6.77 7.48
N ASN A 28 10.34 7.63 6.46
CA ASN A 28 9.52 8.84 6.41
C ASN A 28 8.02 8.53 6.38
N MET A 29 7.60 7.54 5.57
CA MET A 29 6.21 7.09 5.55
C MET A 29 5.81 6.47 6.89
N ALA A 30 6.70 5.72 7.54
CA ALA A 30 6.44 5.12 8.84
C ALA A 30 6.25 6.18 9.93
N ARG A 31 7.03 7.26 9.93
CA ARG A 31 6.87 8.37 10.88
C ARG A 31 5.49 9.01 10.77
N SER A 32 5.01 9.25 9.55
CA SER A 32 3.66 9.78 9.32
C SER A 32 2.58 8.81 9.80
N THR A 33 2.72 7.52 9.51
CA THR A 33 1.80 6.47 9.96
C THR A 33 1.79 6.36 11.49
N ALA A 34 2.95 6.34 12.12
CA ALA A 34 3.07 6.26 13.57
C ALA A 34 2.46 7.49 14.27
N GLY A 35 2.60 8.68 13.69
CA GLY A 35 1.94 9.89 14.18
C GLY A 35 0.43 9.74 14.21
N VAL A 36 -0.18 9.25 13.14
CA VAL A 36 -1.63 9.00 13.10
C VAL A 36 -2.05 7.95 14.13
N ILE A 37 -1.32 6.84 14.22
CA ILE A 37 -1.61 5.76 15.19
C ILE A 37 -1.54 6.28 16.64
N SER A 38 -0.65 7.21 16.92
CA SER A 38 -0.48 7.77 18.27
C SER A 38 -1.62 8.72 18.68
N GLU A 39 -2.23 9.40 17.70
CA GLU A 39 -3.33 10.34 17.94
C GLU A 39 -4.71 9.65 18.01
N ILE A 40 -4.85 8.45 17.50
CA ILE A 40 -6.13 7.74 17.43
C ILE A 40 -6.08 6.52 18.34
N ASN A 41 -7.12 6.35 19.16
CA ASN A 41 -7.26 5.15 20.01
C ASN A 41 -7.79 3.97 19.18
N LEU A 42 -6.90 3.27 18.49
CA LEU A 42 -7.21 2.10 17.66
C LEU A 42 -7.06 0.81 18.47
N LYS A 43 -7.98 -0.13 18.21
CA LYS A 43 -7.92 -1.48 18.78
C LYS A 43 -6.87 -2.32 18.06
N GLU A 44 -6.04 -3.02 18.82
CA GLU A 44 -5.04 -3.93 18.28
C GLU A 44 -5.66 -5.30 17.88
N PRO A 45 -5.15 -5.94 16.82
CA PRO A 45 -4.10 -5.47 15.93
C PRO A 45 -4.60 -4.33 15.00
N ILE A 46 -3.75 -3.33 14.81
CA ILE A 46 -4.06 -2.18 13.95
C ILE A 46 -3.81 -2.56 12.49
N GLN A 47 -4.81 -2.46 11.62
CA GLN A 47 -4.64 -2.67 10.20
C GLN A 47 -4.01 -1.45 9.54
N VAL A 48 -2.84 -1.64 8.94
CA VAL A 48 -2.11 -0.61 8.19
C VAL A 48 -2.15 -0.98 6.70
N ILE A 49 -2.98 -0.25 5.95
CA ILE A 49 -3.18 -0.52 4.52
C ILE A 49 -2.18 0.30 3.70
N GLN A 50 -1.32 -0.39 2.96
CA GLN A 50 -0.33 0.19 2.06
C GLN A 50 -0.91 0.20 0.65
N ALA A 51 -1.42 1.36 0.20
CA ALA A 51 -2.05 1.52 -1.10
C ALA A 51 -1.15 2.28 -2.08
N GLY A 52 -1.21 1.91 -3.34
CA GLY A 52 -0.52 2.57 -4.43
C GLY A 52 0.58 1.75 -5.08
N SER A 53 0.96 2.16 -6.30
CA SER A 53 1.86 1.40 -7.18
C SER A 53 3.27 1.21 -6.62
N VAL A 54 3.73 2.09 -5.75
CA VAL A 54 5.05 1.99 -5.11
C VAL A 54 5.13 0.75 -4.22
N TRP A 55 4.04 0.43 -3.52
CA TRP A 55 3.92 -0.77 -2.70
C TRP A 55 3.59 -2.01 -3.53
N ALA A 56 2.54 -1.91 -4.35
CA ALA A 56 2.00 -3.05 -5.09
C ALA A 56 2.94 -3.59 -6.18
N LYS A 57 3.82 -2.73 -6.74
CA LYS A 57 4.77 -3.06 -7.81
C LYS A 57 6.23 -3.01 -7.34
N ALA A 58 6.47 -2.98 -6.04
CA ALA A 58 7.82 -3.04 -5.49
C ALA A 58 8.49 -4.38 -5.87
N THR A 59 9.73 -4.29 -6.35
CA THR A 59 10.57 -5.45 -6.68
C THR A 59 11.74 -5.61 -5.71
N ASN A 60 11.74 -4.82 -4.63
CA ASN A 60 12.73 -4.84 -3.55
C ASN A 60 12.03 -4.55 -2.23
N ASP A 61 12.39 -5.27 -1.18
CA ASP A 61 11.70 -5.22 0.12
C ASP A 61 12.27 -4.20 1.12
N GLU A 62 13.39 -3.53 0.82
CA GLU A 62 14.08 -2.63 1.75
C GLU A 62 13.18 -1.51 2.29
N MET A 63 12.42 -0.89 1.40
CA MET A 63 11.48 0.17 1.78
C MET A 63 10.37 -0.37 2.70
N ASN A 64 9.79 -1.52 2.36
CA ASN A 64 8.70 -2.11 3.12
C ASN A 64 9.16 -2.64 4.48
N ASN A 65 10.32 -3.28 4.52
CA ASN A 65 10.90 -3.77 5.77
C ASN A 65 11.20 -2.61 6.72
N CYS A 66 11.88 -1.57 6.22
CA CYS A 66 12.16 -0.37 7.01
C CYS A 66 10.88 0.33 7.50
N PHE A 67 9.84 0.39 6.67
CA PHE A 67 8.54 0.92 7.05
C PHE A 67 7.94 0.15 8.24
N LYS A 68 7.83 -1.17 8.14
CA LYS A 68 7.25 -2.02 9.18
C LYS A 68 8.03 -1.95 10.50
N GLU A 69 9.36 -2.07 10.41
CA GLU A 69 10.27 -1.97 11.56
C GLU A 69 10.12 -0.63 12.28
N THR A 70 10.05 0.45 11.52
CA THR A 70 9.94 1.80 12.08
C THR A 70 8.57 2.06 12.71
N VAL A 71 7.46 1.61 12.09
CA VAL A 71 6.13 1.71 12.69
C VAL A 71 6.09 0.95 14.01
N ALA A 72 6.56 -0.28 14.03
CA ALA A 72 6.60 -1.09 15.25
C ALA A 72 7.43 -0.42 16.36
N ARG A 73 8.61 0.08 16.02
CA ARG A 73 9.51 0.75 16.97
C ARG A 73 8.91 2.04 17.54
N LEU A 74 8.26 2.85 16.71
CA LEU A 74 7.71 4.15 17.14
C LEU A 74 6.40 4.04 17.91
N THR A 75 5.58 3.04 17.59
CA THR A 75 4.25 2.91 18.22
C THR A 75 4.24 1.93 19.38
N GLY A 76 5.12 0.92 19.37
CA GLY A 76 5.07 -0.20 20.31
C GLY A 76 3.79 -1.04 20.19
N LYS A 77 2.98 -0.83 19.16
CA LYS A 77 1.68 -1.47 18.95
C LYS A 77 1.77 -2.60 17.95
N LYS A 78 0.89 -3.59 18.11
CA LYS A 78 0.75 -4.68 17.15
C LYS A 78 0.01 -4.19 15.92
N CYS A 79 0.66 -4.28 14.75
CA CYS A 79 0.12 -3.87 13.46
C CYS A 79 0.10 -5.04 12.46
N ASP A 80 -0.98 -5.12 11.69
CA ASP A 80 -1.10 -6.01 10.54
C ASP A 80 -0.97 -5.16 9.26
N PHE A 81 0.08 -5.44 8.47
CA PHE A 81 0.39 -4.68 7.26
C PHE A 81 -0.19 -5.37 6.02
N ILE A 82 -1.01 -4.66 5.28
CA ILE A 82 -1.73 -5.17 4.10
C ILE A 82 -1.34 -4.33 2.88
N ILE A 83 -0.66 -4.94 1.91
CA ILE A 83 -0.41 -4.29 0.61
C ILE A 83 -1.64 -4.48 -0.27
N LEU A 84 -2.29 -3.38 -0.62
CA LEU A 84 -3.43 -3.38 -1.53
C LEU A 84 -2.93 -3.55 -2.96
N LYS A 85 -3.27 -4.69 -3.57
CA LYS A 85 -2.87 -5.03 -4.94
C LYS A 85 -3.87 -4.54 -5.99
N GLU A 86 -5.12 -4.41 -5.59
CA GLU A 86 -6.20 -3.96 -6.44
C GLU A 86 -6.06 -2.47 -6.78
N PRO A 87 -6.46 -2.05 -8.00
CA PRO A 87 -6.43 -0.65 -8.37
C PRO A 87 -7.29 0.21 -7.42
N PRO A 88 -6.81 1.36 -6.93
CA PRO A 88 -7.57 2.20 -5.99
C PRO A 88 -8.93 2.66 -6.50
N VAL A 89 -9.10 2.80 -7.82
CA VAL A 89 -10.38 3.14 -8.45
C VAL A 89 -11.47 2.11 -8.17
N MET A 90 -11.11 0.86 -7.91
CA MET A 90 -12.05 -0.19 -7.53
C MET A 90 -12.84 0.19 -6.28
N GLY A 91 -12.17 0.72 -5.27
CA GLY A 91 -12.82 1.19 -4.04
C GLY A 91 -13.85 2.27 -4.30
N ALA A 92 -13.56 3.22 -5.18
CA ALA A 92 -14.50 4.28 -5.54
C ALA A 92 -15.74 3.73 -6.27
N ILE A 93 -15.57 2.78 -7.18
CA ILE A 93 -16.67 2.13 -7.89
C ILE A 93 -17.54 1.33 -6.92
N LEU A 94 -16.93 0.53 -6.05
CA LEU A 94 -17.68 -0.26 -5.05
C LEU A 94 -18.46 0.63 -4.09
N TRP A 95 -17.87 1.73 -3.66
CA TRP A 95 -18.55 2.71 -2.80
C TRP A 95 -19.72 3.38 -3.52
N ALA A 96 -19.56 3.76 -4.79
CA ALA A 96 -20.65 4.30 -5.60
C ALA A 96 -21.80 3.30 -5.76
N LEU A 97 -21.50 2.01 -5.97
CA LEU A 97 -22.51 0.94 -6.03
C LEU A 97 -23.22 0.74 -4.69
N GLU A 98 -22.50 0.79 -3.57
CA GLU A 98 -23.08 0.70 -2.23
C GLU A 98 -24.05 1.86 -1.97
N LEU A 99 -23.66 3.09 -2.31
CA LEU A 99 -24.55 4.26 -2.17
C LEU A 99 -25.80 4.16 -3.04
N ALA A 100 -25.66 3.67 -4.28
CA ALA A 100 -26.79 3.54 -5.20
C ALA A 100 -27.77 2.45 -4.77
N ASN A 101 -27.27 1.30 -4.33
CA ASN A 101 -28.08 0.13 -3.99
C ASN A 101 -28.45 0.06 -2.49
N LYS A 102 -27.85 0.91 -1.64
CA LYS A 102 -27.99 0.91 -0.19
C LYS A 102 -27.61 -0.41 0.49
N GLU A 103 -26.76 -1.20 -0.19
CA GLU A 103 -26.20 -2.45 0.30
C GLU A 103 -24.78 -2.65 -0.21
N LEU A 104 -23.98 -3.41 0.54
CA LEU A 104 -22.61 -3.74 0.14
C LEU A 104 -22.62 -4.61 -1.14
N PRO A 105 -21.78 -4.30 -2.14
CA PRO A 105 -21.66 -5.11 -3.34
C PRO A 105 -21.26 -6.56 -3.00
N LYS A 106 -21.96 -7.52 -3.61
CA LYS A 106 -21.64 -8.95 -3.48
C LYS A 106 -20.29 -9.29 -4.11
N GLU A 107 -19.67 -10.38 -3.69
CA GLU A 107 -18.34 -10.81 -4.18
C GLU A 107 -18.30 -11.00 -5.71
N GLU A 108 -19.38 -11.48 -6.34
CA GLU A 108 -19.50 -11.61 -7.79
C GLU A 108 -19.39 -10.24 -8.49
N VAL A 109 -20.04 -9.21 -7.92
CA VAL A 109 -19.98 -7.83 -8.44
C VAL A 109 -18.57 -7.27 -8.30
N LYS A 110 -17.93 -7.48 -7.15
CA LYS A 110 -16.55 -7.05 -6.92
C LYS A 110 -15.58 -7.67 -7.93
N LYS A 111 -15.72 -8.98 -8.17
CA LYS A 111 -14.92 -9.69 -9.16
C LYS A 111 -15.13 -9.14 -10.56
N HIS A 112 -16.37 -8.93 -10.96
CA HIS A 112 -16.71 -8.37 -12.27
C HIS A 112 -16.14 -6.95 -12.46
N VAL A 113 -16.27 -6.09 -11.45
CA VAL A 113 -15.68 -4.73 -11.47
C VAL A 113 -14.17 -4.79 -11.65
N LEU A 114 -13.48 -5.68 -10.93
CA LEU A 114 -12.04 -5.84 -11.05
C LEU A 114 -11.62 -6.28 -12.46
N GLU A 115 -12.32 -7.26 -13.04
CA GLU A 115 -12.08 -7.76 -14.40
C GLU A 115 -12.23 -6.63 -15.44
N GLN A 116 -13.26 -5.79 -15.31
CA GLN A 116 -13.48 -4.65 -16.21
C GLN A 116 -12.38 -3.58 -16.08
N ILE A 117 -11.92 -3.28 -14.87
CA ILE A 117 -10.83 -2.33 -14.64
C ILE A 117 -9.53 -2.82 -15.28
N ILE A 118 -9.20 -4.11 -15.09
CA ILE A 118 -7.99 -4.71 -15.67
C ILE A 118 -8.05 -4.66 -17.19
N ALA A 119 -9.15 -5.07 -17.79
CA ALA A 119 -9.34 -5.03 -19.23
C ALA A 119 -9.22 -3.61 -19.81
N TYR A 120 -9.73 -2.61 -19.10
CA TYR A 120 -9.58 -1.21 -19.51
C TYR A 120 -8.12 -0.72 -19.45
N GLN A 121 -7.37 -1.13 -18.42
CA GLN A 121 -5.96 -0.74 -18.26
C GLN A 121 -5.04 -1.39 -19.28
N GLU A 122 -5.37 -2.58 -19.77
CA GLU A 122 -4.61 -3.28 -20.83
C GLU A 122 -4.81 -2.66 -22.21
N ASN A 123 -5.92 -1.96 -22.44
CA ASN A 123 -6.27 -1.33 -23.70
C ASN A 123 -5.85 0.16 -23.79
N CYS A 124 -5.24 0.71 -22.74
CA CYS A 124 -4.69 2.08 -22.68
C CYS A 124 -3.17 2.08 -22.74
#